data_1f396591d8c559d42861533d0c6f0fb3
#
_entry.id   1f396591d8c559d42861533d0c6f0fb3
#
_cell.length_a   1.000
_cell.length_b   1.000
_cell.length_c   1.000
_cell.angle_alpha   90.00
_cell.angle_beta   90.00
_cell.angle_gamma   90.00
#
_symmetry.space_group_name_H-M   'P 1'
#
loop_
_entity.id
_entity.type
_entity.pdbx_description
1 polymer ?
#
loop_
_entity_poly.entity_id
_entity_poly.type
_entity_poly.pdbx_seq_one_letter_code
_entity_poly.pdbx_strand_id
1 'polypeptide(L)'
;MAAKITPRLIELTYEAALKSYWRKEALRKFLRACHVAEGHIATWAEGESKRDFLDRTFQKLQASDRGKALIYQMSRNLSEQTTFPDLRNWEDSAPKVAASTKAVTELKAYLKSQNEEIRSEREREEAKAKAREDRARIQRSLTDKNKLQKRLDDLHPSVVTQKGGYDFQDWFYDLLDY
;
A
#
# COMPACT_ATOMS: atom_id res chain seq x y z
N MET A 1 4.38 -0.31 3.35
CA MET A 1 4.47 0.15 1.94
C MET A 1 3.82 1.51 1.83
N ALA A 2 4.50 2.47 1.21
CA ALA A 2 3.91 3.77 0.91
C ALA A 2 2.85 3.62 -0.20
N ALA A 3 1.71 4.30 -0.05
CA ALA A 3 0.67 4.31 -1.07
C ALA A 3 1.26 4.82 -2.39
N LYS A 4 0.95 4.14 -3.48
CA LYS A 4 1.48 4.47 -4.81
C LYS A 4 0.82 5.76 -5.30
N ILE A 5 1.59 6.83 -5.40
CA ILE A 5 1.12 8.09 -5.99
C ILE A 5 1.09 7.94 -7.50
N THR A 6 -0.11 7.89 -8.06
CA THR A 6 -0.33 7.80 -9.51
C THR A 6 -0.73 9.16 -10.08
N PRO A 7 -0.49 9.44 -11.37
CA PRO A 7 -0.98 10.65 -12.01
C PRO A 7 -2.49 10.86 -11.83
N ARG A 8 -3.26 9.78 -11.87
CA ARG A 8 -4.71 9.84 -11.67
C ARG A 8 -5.10 10.26 -10.26
N LEU A 9 -4.39 9.78 -9.22
CA LEU A 9 -4.62 10.24 -7.85
C LEU A 9 -4.35 11.73 -7.69
N ILE A 10 -3.28 12.22 -8.32
CA ILE A 10 -2.91 13.63 -8.29
C ILE A 10 -4.00 14.48 -8.91
N GLU A 11 -4.47 14.12 -10.10
CA GLU A 11 -5.55 14.80 -10.82
C GLU A 11 -6.85 14.83 -10.00
N LEU A 12 -7.28 13.68 -9.47
CA LEU A 12 -8.49 13.59 -8.65
C LEU A 12 -8.39 14.41 -7.37
N THR A 13 -7.21 14.43 -6.73
CA THR A 13 -6.95 15.23 -5.53
C THR A 13 -7.00 16.73 -5.84
N TYR A 14 -6.40 17.12 -6.95
CA TYR A 14 -6.42 18.50 -7.44
C TYR A 14 -7.86 18.97 -7.71
N GLU A 15 -8.62 18.21 -8.49
CA GLU A 15 -10.02 18.54 -8.81
C GLU A 15 -10.91 18.60 -7.58
N ALA A 16 -10.74 17.66 -6.65
CA ALA A 16 -11.47 17.67 -5.39
C ALA A 16 -11.14 18.91 -4.56
N ALA A 17 -9.85 19.28 -4.43
CA ALA A 17 -9.43 20.47 -3.71
C ALA A 17 -9.97 21.75 -4.36
N LEU A 18 -9.87 21.87 -5.68
CA LEU A 18 -10.32 23.03 -6.43
C LEU A 18 -11.84 23.27 -6.28
N LYS A 19 -12.63 22.18 -6.30
CA LYS A 19 -14.09 22.24 -6.23
C LYS A 19 -14.61 22.37 -4.81
N SER A 20 -13.94 21.78 -3.79
CA SER A 20 -14.41 21.78 -2.40
C SER A 20 -14.28 23.12 -1.68
N TYR A 21 -13.37 23.97 -2.13
CA TYR A 21 -13.10 25.26 -1.49
C TYR A 21 -13.34 26.42 -2.44
N TRP A 22 -14.32 27.25 -2.14
CA TRP A 22 -14.66 28.43 -2.97
C TRP A 22 -13.74 29.60 -2.67
N ARG A 23 -13.58 29.95 -1.38
CA ARG A 23 -12.76 31.08 -0.96
C ARG A 23 -11.29 30.68 -0.84
N LYS A 24 -10.40 31.62 -1.22
CA LYS A 24 -8.95 31.45 -1.05
C LYS A 24 -8.56 31.07 0.39
N GLU A 25 -9.23 31.73 1.36
CA GLU A 25 -8.95 31.51 2.78
C GLU A 25 -9.32 30.09 3.24
N ALA A 26 -10.43 29.54 2.77
CA ALA A 26 -10.80 28.15 3.07
C ALA A 26 -9.80 27.17 2.50
N LEU A 27 -9.33 27.38 1.28
CA LEU A 27 -8.30 26.56 0.66
C LEU A 27 -6.94 26.69 1.40
N ARG A 28 -6.55 27.89 1.84
CA ARG A 28 -5.36 28.09 2.67
C ARG A 28 -5.42 27.29 3.96
N LYS A 29 -6.57 27.32 4.66
CA LYS A 29 -6.78 26.53 5.89
C LYS A 29 -6.64 25.04 5.63
N PHE A 30 -7.21 24.54 4.55
CA PHE A 30 -7.06 23.13 4.16
C PHE A 30 -5.60 22.77 3.87
N LEU A 31 -4.87 23.58 3.12
CA LEU A 31 -3.46 23.32 2.80
C LEU A 31 -2.57 23.32 4.06
N ARG A 32 -2.83 24.22 5.02
CA ARG A 32 -2.17 24.21 6.34
C ARG A 32 -2.47 22.94 7.11
N ALA A 33 -3.74 22.52 7.15
CA ALA A 33 -4.14 21.28 7.81
C ALA A 33 -3.48 20.03 7.18
N CYS A 34 -3.13 20.11 5.89
CA CYS A 34 -2.35 19.09 5.19
C CYS A 34 -0.83 19.28 5.30
N HIS A 35 -0.36 20.15 6.18
CA HIS A 35 1.08 20.43 6.42
C HIS A 35 1.85 20.96 5.20
N VAL A 36 1.18 21.63 4.26
CA VAL A 36 1.86 22.39 3.22
C VAL A 36 2.59 23.56 3.89
N ALA A 37 3.85 23.77 3.51
CA ALA A 37 4.72 24.76 4.15
C ALA A 37 4.11 26.17 4.12
N GLU A 38 4.03 26.86 5.26
CA GLU A 38 3.46 28.21 5.39
C GLU A 38 4.16 29.21 4.46
N GLY A 39 5.50 29.11 4.33
CA GLY A 39 6.23 29.97 3.40
C GLY A 39 5.80 29.79 1.93
N HIS A 40 5.30 28.59 1.54
CA HIS A 40 4.74 28.41 0.21
C HIS A 40 3.33 29.00 0.11
N ILE A 41 2.50 28.82 1.14
CA ILE A 41 1.14 29.37 1.18
C ILE A 41 1.19 30.92 1.17
N ALA A 42 2.15 31.49 1.86
CA ALA A 42 2.38 32.95 1.90
C ALA A 42 2.72 33.55 0.54
N THR A 43 3.29 32.76 -0.40
CA THR A 43 3.58 33.23 -1.77
C THR A 43 2.34 33.38 -2.65
N TRP A 44 1.14 33.04 -2.15
CA TRP A 44 -0.10 33.19 -2.93
C TRP A 44 -0.48 34.64 -3.07
N ALA A 45 -0.22 35.21 -4.24
CA ALA A 45 -0.50 36.60 -4.54
C ALA A 45 -2.01 36.93 -4.55
N GLU A 46 -2.36 38.14 -4.26
CA GLU A 46 -3.77 38.58 -4.20
C GLU A 46 -4.49 38.39 -5.54
N GLY A 47 -3.84 38.74 -6.65
CA GLY A 47 -4.37 38.59 -8.02
C GLY A 47 -4.31 37.18 -8.58
N GLU A 48 -3.56 36.24 -7.96
CA GLU A 48 -3.39 34.87 -8.44
C GLU A 48 -4.66 34.05 -8.22
N SER A 49 -5.14 33.34 -9.25
CA SER A 49 -6.32 32.49 -9.12
C SER A 49 -6.03 31.25 -8.24
N LYS A 50 -7.09 30.62 -7.71
CA LYS A 50 -6.96 29.33 -6.99
C LYS A 50 -6.37 28.23 -7.87
N ARG A 51 -6.72 28.24 -9.15
CA ARG A 51 -6.24 27.26 -10.12
C ARG A 51 -4.72 27.41 -10.30
N ASP A 52 -4.24 28.59 -10.63
CA ASP A 52 -2.81 28.84 -10.84
C ASP A 52 -1.98 28.52 -9.60
N PHE A 53 -2.51 28.90 -8.42
CA PHE A 53 -1.85 28.57 -7.16
C PHE A 53 -1.78 27.05 -6.91
N LEU A 54 -2.87 26.31 -7.14
CA LEU A 54 -2.89 24.86 -7.01
C LEU A 54 -1.96 24.19 -8.03
N ASP A 55 -1.94 24.66 -9.28
CA ASP A 55 -1.07 24.12 -10.35
C ASP A 55 0.39 24.12 -9.90
N ARG A 56 0.90 25.31 -9.49
CA ARG A 56 2.31 25.41 -9.03
C ARG A 56 2.54 24.69 -7.70
N THR A 57 1.54 24.58 -6.84
CA THR A 57 1.63 23.84 -5.58
C THR A 57 1.78 22.34 -5.85
N PHE A 58 0.91 21.77 -6.67
CA PHE A 58 0.96 20.36 -7.03
C PHE A 58 2.23 20.02 -7.83
N GLN A 59 2.66 20.89 -8.75
CA GLN A 59 3.92 20.72 -9.45
C GLN A 59 5.11 20.64 -8.49
N LYS A 60 5.18 21.56 -7.51
CA LYS A 60 6.23 21.55 -6.50
C LYS A 60 6.17 20.31 -5.60
N LEU A 61 4.99 19.89 -5.18
CA LEU A 61 4.82 18.71 -4.33
C LEU A 61 5.20 17.41 -5.06
N GLN A 62 4.92 17.31 -6.35
CA GLN A 62 5.29 16.14 -7.15
C GLN A 62 6.81 15.94 -7.28
N ALA A 63 7.59 17.00 -7.14
CA ALA A 63 9.05 16.98 -7.32
C ALA A 63 9.81 16.24 -6.20
N SER A 64 9.17 15.90 -5.07
CA SER A 64 9.81 15.24 -3.94
C SER A 64 8.93 14.16 -3.32
N ASP A 65 9.56 13.16 -2.70
CA ASP A 65 8.81 12.07 -2.04
C ASP A 65 8.03 12.58 -0.82
N ARG A 66 8.57 13.57 -0.09
CA ARG A 66 7.83 14.26 0.98
C ARG A 66 6.60 14.98 0.42
N GLY A 67 6.73 15.65 -0.72
CA GLY A 67 5.60 16.32 -1.37
C GLY A 67 4.55 15.34 -1.86
N LYS A 68 4.95 14.21 -2.42
CA LYS A 68 4.03 13.12 -2.80
C LYS A 68 3.27 12.59 -1.58
N ALA A 69 3.94 12.41 -0.44
CA ALA A 69 3.27 12.03 0.80
C ALA A 69 2.21 13.06 1.25
N LEU A 70 2.48 14.36 1.08
CA LEU A 70 1.50 15.41 1.35
C LEU A 70 0.29 15.33 0.40
N ILE A 71 0.51 15.08 -0.90
CA ILE A 71 -0.60 14.87 -1.85
C ILE A 71 -1.48 13.69 -1.41
N TYR A 72 -0.87 12.59 -0.96
CA TYR A 72 -1.62 11.45 -0.44
C TYR A 72 -2.42 11.82 0.83
N GLN A 73 -1.84 12.57 1.74
CA GLN A 73 -2.55 13.07 2.92
C GLN A 73 -3.71 13.99 2.53
N MET A 74 -3.51 14.90 1.56
CA MET A 74 -4.57 15.74 1.00
C MET A 74 -5.71 14.90 0.42
N SER A 75 -5.39 13.85 -0.35
CA SER A 75 -6.37 12.97 -0.95
C SER A 75 -7.22 12.24 0.10
N ARG A 76 -6.60 11.79 1.21
CA ARG A 76 -7.33 11.19 2.32
C ARG A 76 -8.25 12.18 3.02
N ASN A 77 -7.74 13.34 3.39
CA ASN A 77 -8.53 14.37 4.07
C ASN A 77 -9.73 14.81 3.22
N LEU A 78 -9.54 14.95 1.90
CA LEU A 78 -10.64 15.25 0.97
C LEU A 78 -11.66 14.12 0.86
N SER A 79 -11.20 12.88 0.81
CA SER A 79 -12.09 11.72 0.68
C SER A 79 -12.99 11.48 1.90
N GLU A 80 -12.60 12.00 3.06
CA GLU A 80 -13.36 11.96 4.31
C GLU A 80 -14.36 13.13 4.43
N GLN A 81 -14.27 14.12 3.54
CA GLN A 81 -15.12 15.31 3.58
C GLN A 81 -16.53 14.97 3.11
N THR A 82 -17.50 15.17 3.99
CA THR A 82 -18.93 14.94 3.73
C THR A 82 -19.74 16.22 3.56
N THR A 83 -19.19 17.36 3.96
CA THR A 83 -19.86 18.64 3.93
C THR A 83 -18.96 19.72 3.35
N PHE A 84 -19.57 20.69 2.68
CA PHE A 84 -18.88 21.80 2.02
C PHE A 84 -19.43 23.14 2.54
N PRO A 85 -19.09 23.54 3.77
CA PRO A 85 -19.67 24.76 4.39
C PRO A 85 -19.30 26.03 3.62
N ASP A 86 -18.15 26.05 2.97
CA ASP A 86 -17.67 27.18 2.17
C ASP A 86 -18.52 27.43 0.90
N LEU A 87 -19.30 26.42 0.46
CA LEU A 87 -20.13 26.49 -0.74
C LEU A 87 -21.59 26.80 -0.45
N ARG A 88 -22.05 26.76 0.82
CA ARG A 88 -23.49 26.78 1.15
C ARG A 88 -24.15 28.16 1.06
N ASN A 89 -23.39 29.24 1.14
CA ASN A 89 -23.94 30.61 1.27
C ASN A 89 -23.89 31.41 -0.03
N TRP A 90 -23.99 30.73 -1.18
CA TRP A 90 -23.93 31.36 -2.49
C TRP A 90 -25.20 31.06 -3.30
N GLU A 91 -25.66 31.99 -4.14
CA GLU A 91 -26.83 31.78 -5.01
C GLU A 91 -26.73 30.49 -5.82
N ASP A 92 -25.52 30.16 -6.31
CA ASP A 92 -25.22 28.93 -7.05
C ASP A 92 -24.71 27.76 -6.17
N SER A 93 -25.12 27.69 -4.92
CA SER A 93 -24.60 26.69 -3.98
C SER A 93 -24.88 25.23 -4.41
N ALA A 94 -26.08 24.96 -4.91
CA ALA A 94 -26.52 23.61 -5.28
C ALA A 94 -25.61 22.95 -6.37
N PRO A 95 -25.36 23.57 -7.53
CA PRO A 95 -24.48 22.99 -8.54
C PRO A 95 -23.01 22.89 -8.08
N LYS A 96 -22.54 23.85 -7.26
CA LYS A 96 -21.17 23.81 -6.70
C LYS A 96 -21.01 22.67 -5.71
N VAL A 97 -21.96 22.47 -4.81
CA VAL A 97 -21.97 21.32 -3.87
C VAL A 97 -22.05 20.00 -4.63
N ALA A 98 -22.92 19.90 -5.64
CA ALA A 98 -23.01 18.69 -6.46
C ALA A 98 -21.69 18.37 -7.17
N ALA A 99 -21.02 19.37 -7.77
CA ALA A 99 -19.71 19.20 -8.41
C ALA A 99 -18.62 18.77 -7.42
N SER A 100 -18.62 19.31 -6.20
CA SER A 100 -17.67 18.94 -5.14
C SER A 100 -17.94 17.53 -4.62
N THR A 101 -19.19 17.19 -4.37
CA THR A 101 -19.60 15.84 -3.96
C THR A 101 -19.18 14.80 -5.00
N LYS A 102 -19.41 15.08 -6.28
CA LYS A 102 -18.97 14.20 -7.37
C LYS A 102 -17.45 13.99 -7.36
N ALA A 103 -16.67 15.08 -7.30
CA ALA A 103 -15.22 15.00 -7.30
C ALA A 103 -14.65 14.23 -6.08
N VAL A 104 -15.22 14.47 -4.89
CA VAL A 104 -14.82 13.75 -3.67
C VAL A 104 -15.24 12.28 -3.73
N THR A 105 -16.40 11.97 -4.30
CA THR A 105 -16.86 10.57 -4.48
C THR A 105 -15.96 9.81 -5.45
N GLU A 106 -15.56 10.41 -6.56
CA GLU A 106 -14.62 9.83 -7.52
C GLU A 106 -13.25 9.58 -6.87
N LEU A 107 -12.73 10.54 -6.12
CA LEU A 107 -11.47 10.39 -5.37
C LEU A 107 -11.57 9.25 -4.34
N LYS A 108 -12.65 9.18 -3.57
CA LYS A 108 -12.89 8.13 -2.58
C LYS A 108 -12.97 6.75 -3.21
N ALA A 109 -13.67 6.61 -4.32
CA ALA A 109 -13.77 5.36 -5.07
C ALA A 109 -12.41 4.90 -5.58
N TYR A 110 -11.59 5.83 -6.10
CA TYR A 110 -10.25 5.54 -6.58
C TYR A 110 -9.32 5.09 -5.44
N LEU A 111 -9.32 5.77 -4.30
CA LEU A 111 -8.53 5.38 -3.13
C LEU A 111 -8.94 3.99 -2.62
N LYS A 112 -10.23 3.68 -2.63
CA LYS A 112 -10.73 2.36 -2.23
C LYS A 112 -10.20 1.27 -3.17
N SER A 113 -10.30 1.46 -4.48
CA SER A 113 -9.79 0.49 -5.45
C SER A 113 -8.29 0.25 -5.32
N GLN A 114 -7.48 1.31 -5.14
CA GLN A 114 -6.05 1.17 -4.89
C GLN A 114 -5.73 0.35 -3.63
N ASN A 115 -6.46 0.58 -2.55
CA ASN A 115 -6.27 -0.18 -1.31
C ASN A 115 -6.64 -1.66 -1.48
N GLU A 116 -7.70 -1.95 -2.23
CA GLU A 116 -8.11 -3.33 -2.56
C GLU A 116 -7.06 -4.04 -3.42
N GLU A 117 -6.48 -3.36 -4.42
CA GLU A 117 -5.38 -3.89 -5.23
C GLU A 117 -4.16 -4.24 -4.37
N ILE A 118 -3.70 -3.29 -3.52
CA ILE A 118 -2.56 -3.50 -2.63
C ILE A 118 -2.81 -4.69 -1.68
N ARG A 119 -4.03 -4.80 -1.16
CA ARG A 119 -4.41 -5.91 -0.29
C ARG A 119 -4.37 -7.24 -1.04
N SER A 120 -4.95 -7.30 -2.23
CA SER A 120 -4.97 -8.52 -3.05
C SER A 120 -3.56 -8.96 -3.48
N GLU A 121 -2.67 -8.01 -3.80
CA GLU A 121 -1.28 -8.30 -4.11
C GLU A 121 -0.54 -8.90 -2.89
N ARG A 122 -0.75 -8.35 -1.69
CA ARG A 122 -0.18 -8.90 -0.46
C ARG A 122 -0.66 -10.33 -0.19
N GLU A 123 -1.96 -10.55 -0.24
CA GLU A 123 -2.56 -11.87 -0.04
C GLU A 123 -1.99 -12.90 -1.04
N ARG A 124 -1.78 -12.50 -2.30
CA ARG A 124 -1.14 -13.34 -3.33
C ARG A 124 0.33 -13.64 -3.02
N GLU A 125 1.11 -12.65 -2.59
CA GLU A 125 2.52 -12.85 -2.25
C GLU A 125 2.67 -13.71 -0.99
N GLU A 126 1.85 -13.52 0.02
CA GLU A 126 1.82 -14.36 1.22
C GLU A 126 1.46 -15.82 0.89
N ALA A 127 0.44 -16.02 0.03
CA ALA A 127 0.08 -17.36 -0.45
C ALA A 127 1.21 -18.03 -1.24
N LYS A 128 1.90 -17.28 -2.11
CA LYS A 128 3.07 -17.80 -2.84
C LYS A 128 4.23 -18.14 -1.90
N ALA A 129 4.50 -17.29 -0.91
CA ALA A 129 5.56 -17.52 0.07
C ALA A 129 5.28 -18.80 0.86
N LYS A 130 4.06 -18.97 1.36
CA LYS A 130 3.62 -20.18 2.07
C LYS A 130 3.73 -21.43 1.19
N ALA A 131 3.27 -21.36 -0.05
CA ALA A 131 3.37 -22.49 -0.97
C ALA A 131 4.82 -22.87 -1.27
N ARG A 132 5.76 -21.92 -1.34
CA ARG A 132 7.20 -22.17 -1.49
C ARG A 132 7.77 -22.86 -0.25
N GLU A 133 7.40 -22.41 0.93
CA GLU A 133 7.82 -23.00 2.21
C GLU A 133 7.32 -24.44 2.34
N ASP A 134 6.04 -24.68 2.06
CA ASP A 134 5.46 -26.02 2.10
C ASP A 134 6.16 -26.98 1.12
N ARG A 135 6.43 -26.53 -0.11
CA ARG A 135 7.19 -27.32 -1.09
C ARG A 135 8.61 -27.61 -0.61
N ALA A 136 9.30 -26.62 -0.03
CA ALA A 136 10.64 -26.81 0.51
C ALA A 136 10.65 -27.80 1.68
N ARG A 137 9.62 -27.75 2.55
CA ARG A 137 9.44 -28.71 3.65
C ARG A 137 9.23 -30.13 3.13
N ILE A 138 8.34 -30.31 2.17
CA ILE A 138 8.08 -31.63 1.54
C ILE A 138 9.37 -32.15 0.89
N GLN A 139 10.09 -31.30 0.15
CA GLN A 139 11.34 -31.69 -0.51
C GLN A 139 12.44 -32.13 0.48
N ARG A 140 12.56 -31.43 1.62
CA ARG A 140 13.49 -31.82 2.71
C ARG A 140 13.10 -33.18 3.28
N SER A 141 11.83 -33.37 3.62
CA SER A 141 11.34 -34.65 4.13
C SER A 141 11.60 -35.80 3.17
N LEU A 142 11.32 -35.63 1.87
CA LEU A 142 11.63 -36.62 0.84
C LEU A 142 13.12 -36.93 0.76
N THR A 143 13.96 -35.89 0.82
CA THR A 143 15.42 -36.07 0.78
C THR A 143 15.93 -36.86 1.99
N ASP A 144 15.42 -36.55 3.18
CA ASP A 144 15.84 -37.22 4.42
C ASP A 144 15.33 -38.68 4.45
N LYS A 145 14.10 -38.90 3.99
CA LYS A 145 13.60 -40.28 3.80
C LYS A 145 14.48 -41.10 2.84
N ASN A 146 14.86 -40.51 1.70
CA ASN A 146 15.72 -41.20 0.73
C ASN A 146 17.11 -41.48 1.32
N LYS A 147 17.67 -40.57 2.15
CA LYS A 147 18.95 -40.83 2.86
C LYS A 147 18.82 -42.00 3.83
N LEU A 148 17.76 -42.03 4.63
CA LEU A 148 17.51 -43.12 5.58
C LEU A 148 17.33 -44.43 4.85
N GLN A 149 16.57 -44.45 3.75
CA GLN A 149 16.41 -45.67 2.93
C GLN A 149 17.74 -46.15 2.35
N LYS A 150 18.54 -45.27 1.77
CA LYS A 150 19.87 -45.63 1.23
C LYS A 150 20.78 -46.19 2.30
N ARG A 151 20.81 -45.57 3.51
CA ARG A 151 21.61 -46.11 4.63
C ARG A 151 21.15 -47.51 5.04
N LEU A 152 19.84 -47.77 5.03
CA LEU A 152 19.30 -49.10 5.31
C LEU A 152 19.76 -50.14 4.27
N ASP A 153 19.69 -49.76 2.97
CA ASP A 153 20.12 -50.62 1.89
C ASP A 153 21.63 -50.93 1.98
N ASP A 154 22.45 -49.92 2.36
CA ASP A 154 23.90 -50.06 2.56
C ASP A 154 24.24 -50.95 3.80
N LEU A 155 23.39 -50.98 4.83
CA LEU A 155 23.55 -51.79 6.03
C LEU A 155 23.16 -53.26 5.81
N HIS A 156 22.23 -53.54 4.88
CA HIS A 156 21.69 -54.89 4.66
C HIS A 156 22.75 -56.00 4.55
N PRO A 157 23.87 -55.83 3.81
CA PRO A 157 24.90 -56.87 3.68
C PRO A 157 25.69 -57.15 4.98
N SER A 158 25.73 -56.19 5.91
CA SER A 158 26.57 -56.23 7.12
C SER A 158 25.78 -56.52 8.42
N VAL A 159 24.48 -56.63 8.39
CA VAL A 159 23.59 -56.80 9.59
C VAL A 159 23.95 -58.05 10.41
N VAL A 160 24.48 -59.11 9.79
CA VAL A 160 24.89 -60.35 10.47
C VAL A 160 26.19 -60.20 11.28
N THR A 161 26.90 -59.08 11.15
CA THR A 161 28.13 -58.81 11.90
C THR A 161 27.84 -58.00 13.15
N GLN A 162 28.69 -58.11 14.20
CA GLN A 162 28.56 -57.31 15.40
C GLN A 162 28.58 -55.80 15.11
N LYS A 163 29.41 -55.34 14.20
CA LYS A 163 29.50 -53.95 13.77
C LYS A 163 28.20 -53.52 13.06
N GLY A 164 27.66 -54.35 12.16
CA GLY A 164 26.43 -54.08 11.45
C GLY A 164 25.20 -53.97 12.40
N GLY A 165 25.24 -54.71 13.53
CA GLY A 165 24.23 -54.57 14.58
C GLY A 165 24.21 -53.18 15.25
N TYR A 166 25.40 -52.61 15.55
CA TYR A 166 25.49 -51.25 16.09
C TYR A 166 25.09 -50.19 15.06
N ASP A 167 25.58 -50.32 13.82
CA ASP A 167 25.26 -49.39 12.73
C ASP A 167 23.73 -49.42 12.42
N PHE A 168 23.06 -50.57 12.54
CA PHE A 168 21.59 -50.68 12.44
C PHE A 168 20.86 -50.02 13.60
N GLN A 169 21.39 -50.15 14.83
CA GLN A 169 20.80 -49.47 15.99
C GLN A 169 20.86 -47.95 15.84
N ASP A 170 21.98 -47.39 15.38
CA ASP A 170 22.12 -45.96 15.10
C ASP A 170 21.17 -45.49 14.02
N TRP A 171 21.01 -46.25 12.93
CA TRP A 171 20.05 -45.99 11.88
C TRP A 171 18.60 -45.98 12.42
N PHE A 172 18.27 -46.89 13.33
CA PHE A 172 16.95 -47.01 13.91
C PHE A 172 16.63 -45.81 14.82
N TYR A 173 17.62 -45.31 15.55
CA TYR A 173 17.44 -44.05 16.33
C TYR A 173 17.20 -42.86 15.39
N ASP A 174 17.94 -42.71 14.33
CA ASP A 174 17.74 -41.65 13.33
C ASP A 174 16.36 -41.74 12.66
N LEU A 175 15.81 -42.95 12.50
CA LEU A 175 14.44 -43.15 12.02
C LEU A 175 13.37 -42.72 13.01
N LEU A 176 13.63 -42.88 14.31
CA LEU A 176 12.67 -42.44 15.36
C LEU A 176 12.62 -40.93 15.54
N ASP A 177 13.72 -40.23 15.20
CA ASP A 177 13.83 -38.77 15.24
C ASP A 177 13.33 -38.10 13.93
N TYR A 178 12.96 -38.88 12.89
CA TYR A 178 12.42 -38.39 11.62
C TYR A 178 10.94 -38.04 11.73
#